data_b4df32264775c1a502677d079e7d6aa7
#
_entry.id   b4df32264775c1a502677d079e7d6aa7
#
_cell.length_a   1.000
_cell.length_b   1.000
_cell.length_c   1.000
_cell.angle_alpha   90.00
_cell.angle_beta   90.00
_cell.angle_gamma   90.00
#
_symmetry.space_group_name_H-M   'P 1'
#
loop_
_entity.id
_entity.type
_entity.pdbx_description
1 polymer ?
#
loop_
_entity_poly.entity_id
_entity_poly.type
_entity_poly.pdbx_seq_one_letter_code
_entity_poly.pdbx_strand_id
1 'polypeptide(L)'
;DPKMVELAPYNGIPHLLIPVVTDPKKAVCVLNSLVEEMGRRLELCKMATARNIVEYNEKFVARRLNPQKGHRYLPYIVVIVDEFADLIMTAKAVEVPVMRLAQKARAVGIHLIIATQRPDVKVITGGIKANFPARIAFRVMQMIDSRTIIDQPGANQLIGRGDMLFSKDGELTRIQCALVETREVERLVDFIAKQPGYPSAYLLPDCGMEGEEGATGGSTGESDAPVKYDVLFGEIARAAVTNGTISTSSIQRNYEVGFNRAGRIMLQLERAGIVGPQIGAKPREIKFYDLPSLEAKLQELGVF
;
A
#
# COMPACT_ATOMS: atom_id res chain seq x y z
N ASP A 1 0.22 8.33 -7.86
CA ASP A 1 -0.06 9.31 -8.96
C ASP A 1 -1.52 9.21 -9.38
N PRO A 2 -2.44 10.00 -8.75
CA PRO A 2 -3.86 9.96 -9.08
C PRO A 2 -4.16 10.48 -10.50
N LYS A 3 -3.24 11.21 -11.12
CA LYS A 3 -3.38 11.75 -12.47
C LYS A 3 -2.83 10.85 -13.57
N MET A 4 -2.11 9.77 -13.19
CA MET A 4 -1.52 8.78 -14.12
C MET A 4 -0.51 9.36 -15.13
N VAL A 5 0.16 10.45 -14.82
CA VAL A 5 1.02 11.18 -15.79
C VAL A 5 2.46 11.25 -15.31
N GLU A 6 2.68 11.74 -14.10
CA GLU A 6 4.00 12.19 -13.66
C GLU A 6 4.93 11.05 -13.24
N LEU A 7 4.40 10.02 -12.57
CA LEU A 7 5.22 8.93 -12.02
C LEU A 7 5.24 7.67 -12.88
N ALA A 8 4.43 7.59 -13.94
CA ALA A 8 4.38 6.45 -14.85
C ALA A 8 5.75 6.02 -15.42
N PRO A 9 6.67 6.93 -15.79
CA PRO A 9 8.01 6.56 -16.29
C PRO A 9 8.83 5.72 -15.32
N TYR A 10 8.57 5.81 -14.02
CA TYR A 10 9.35 5.10 -12.98
C TYR A 10 8.95 3.64 -12.79
N ASN A 11 7.89 3.13 -13.44
CA ASN A 11 7.43 1.74 -13.26
C ASN A 11 8.46 0.66 -13.60
N GLY A 12 9.52 1.00 -14.33
CA GLY A 12 10.58 0.06 -14.71
C GLY A 12 11.75 -0.07 -13.73
N ILE A 13 11.81 0.72 -12.65
CA ILE A 13 12.97 0.68 -11.74
C ILE A 13 12.84 -0.41 -10.67
N PRO A 14 13.94 -1.13 -10.34
CA PRO A 14 13.91 -2.21 -9.35
C PRO A 14 13.70 -1.73 -7.90
N HIS A 15 13.70 -0.42 -7.67
CA HIS A 15 13.49 0.18 -6.34
C HIS A 15 12.02 0.25 -5.94
N LEU A 16 11.08 0.10 -6.88
CA LEU A 16 9.66 0.15 -6.58
C LEU A 16 9.24 -1.09 -5.79
N LEU A 17 8.59 -0.88 -4.65
CA LEU A 17 7.97 -1.95 -3.86
C LEU A 17 6.71 -2.48 -4.53
N ILE A 18 5.98 -1.59 -5.19
CA ILE A 18 4.75 -1.85 -5.92
C ILE A 18 4.75 -0.97 -7.17
N PRO A 19 4.04 -1.33 -8.24
CA PRO A 19 3.80 -0.43 -9.36
C PRO A 19 3.20 0.90 -8.90
N VAL A 20 3.38 1.96 -9.69
CA VAL A 20 2.79 3.27 -9.38
C VAL A 20 1.27 3.13 -9.20
N VAL A 21 0.79 3.54 -8.04
CA VAL A 21 -0.63 3.40 -7.67
C VAL A 21 -1.41 4.59 -8.20
N THR A 22 -2.40 4.30 -9.02
CA THR A 22 -3.26 5.30 -9.68
C THR A 22 -4.70 5.30 -9.15
N ASP A 23 -5.14 4.18 -8.57
CA ASP A 23 -6.47 4.04 -7.97
C ASP A 23 -6.47 4.57 -6.52
N PRO A 24 -7.37 5.50 -6.18
CA PRO A 24 -7.46 6.06 -4.82
C PRO A 24 -7.78 5.01 -3.74
N LYS A 25 -8.55 3.98 -4.04
CA LYS A 25 -8.86 2.91 -3.09
C LYS A 25 -7.61 2.06 -2.81
N LYS A 26 -6.85 1.72 -3.86
CA LYS A 26 -5.55 1.05 -3.72
C LYS A 26 -4.55 1.92 -2.95
N ALA A 27 -4.57 3.23 -3.13
CA ALA A 27 -3.72 4.15 -2.36
C ALA A 27 -4.02 4.10 -0.85
N VAL A 28 -5.30 4.08 -0.44
CA VAL A 28 -5.69 3.88 0.97
C VAL A 28 -5.15 2.57 1.51
N CYS A 29 -5.29 1.50 0.74
CA CYS A 29 -4.80 0.17 1.09
C CYS A 29 -3.28 0.20 1.32
N VAL A 30 -2.51 0.68 0.37
CA VAL A 30 -1.04 0.76 0.46
C VAL A 30 -0.59 1.60 1.66
N LEU A 31 -1.25 2.73 1.92
CA LEU A 31 -0.94 3.56 3.08
C LEU A 31 -1.24 2.83 4.41
N ASN A 32 -2.29 2.03 4.48
CA ASN A 32 -2.57 1.19 5.65
C ASN A 32 -1.53 0.06 5.81
N SER A 33 -1.11 -0.59 4.72
CA SER A 33 -0.02 -1.57 4.75
C SER A 33 1.30 -0.95 5.24
N LEU A 34 1.59 0.29 4.86
CA LEU A 34 2.76 1.03 5.36
C LEU A 34 2.64 1.36 6.85
N VAL A 35 1.44 1.66 7.36
CA VAL A 35 1.21 1.84 8.80
C VAL A 35 1.44 0.53 9.55
N GLU A 36 1.03 -0.60 9.01
CA GLU A 36 1.30 -1.91 9.59
C GLU A 36 2.80 -2.25 9.55
N GLU A 37 3.47 -2.02 8.41
CA GLU A 37 4.93 -2.18 8.31
C GLU A 37 5.68 -1.28 9.29
N MET A 38 5.25 -0.04 9.47
CA MET A 38 5.77 0.84 10.52
C MET A 38 5.64 0.22 11.90
N GLY A 39 4.47 -0.36 12.22
CA GLY A 39 4.24 -1.05 13.48
C GLY A 39 5.20 -2.24 13.68
N ARG A 40 5.36 -3.07 12.65
CA ARG A 40 6.32 -4.19 12.66
C ARG A 40 7.76 -3.73 12.88
N ARG A 41 8.19 -2.64 12.22
CA ARG A 41 9.53 -2.07 12.38
C ARG A 41 9.76 -1.50 13.78
N LEU A 42 8.75 -0.82 14.35
CA LEU A 42 8.82 -0.31 15.72
C LEU A 42 9.01 -1.44 16.73
N GLU A 43 8.31 -2.56 16.56
CA GLU A 43 8.47 -3.74 17.42
C GLU A 43 9.86 -4.38 17.27
N LEU A 44 10.37 -4.50 16.04
CA LEU A 44 11.74 -4.97 15.80
C LEU A 44 12.80 -4.06 16.45
N CYS A 45 12.63 -2.75 16.36
CA CYS A 45 13.51 -1.78 17.02
C CYS A 45 13.46 -1.93 18.55
N LYS A 46 12.26 -2.11 19.10
CA LYS A 46 12.05 -2.34 20.53
C LYS A 46 12.74 -3.63 21.00
N MET A 47 12.53 -4.75 20.29
CA MET A 47 13.21 -6.04 20.61
C MET A 47 14.73 -5.94 20.52
N ALA A 48 15.25 -5.13 19.59
CA ALA A 48 16.67 -4.87 19.42
C ALA A 48 17.24 -3.82 20.40
N THR A 49 16.39 -3.20 21.22
CA THR A 49 16.76 -2.05 22.06
C THR A 49 17.47 -0.96 21.24
N ALA A 50 16.90 -0.65 20.06
CA ALA A 50 17.39 0.35 19.14
C ALA A 50 16.42 1.53 19.05
N ARG A 51 16.94 2.77 19.07
CA ARG A 51 16.12 3.99 19.05
C ARG A 51 15.64 4.39 17.66
N ASN A 52 16.35 3.93 16.62
CA ASN A 52 16.05 4.25 15.24
C ASN A 52 16.59 3.18 14.29
N ILE A 53 16.23 3.31 13.01
CA ILE A 53 16.62 2.36 11.95
C ILE A 53 18.14 2.28 11.76
N VAL A 54 18.88 3.36 11.97
CA VAL A 54 20.34 3.38 11.80
C VAL A 54 20.99 2.47 12.84
N GLU A 55 20.69 2.70 14.12
CA GLU A 55 21.18 1.87 15.23
C GLU A 55 20.74 0.40 15.10
N TYR A 56 19.50 0.18 14.63
CA TYR A 56 19.01 -1.17 14.38
C TYR A 56 19.80 -1.87 13.28
N ASN A 57 19.99 -1.23 12.13
CA ASN A 57 20.71 -1.81 11.01
C ASN A 57 22.19 -2.02 11.32
N GLU A 58 22.85 -1.14 12.08
CA GLU A 58 24.20 -1.34 12.57
C GLU A 58 24.33 -2.61 13.43
N LYS A 59 23.37 -2.83 14.36
CA LYS A 59 23.32 -4.06 15.16
C LYS A 59 23.09 -5.30 14.31
N PHE A 60 22.24 -5.21 13.29
CA PHE A 60 21.96 -6.31 12.39
C PHE A 60 23.18 -6.67 11.54
N VAL A 61 23.85 -5.69 10.92
CA VAL A 61 25.05 -5.89 10.12
C VAL A 61 26.20 -6.45 10.96
N ALA A 62 26.30 -5.98 12.21
CA ALA A 62 27.27 -6.51 13.19
C ALA A 62 26.89 -7.92 13.73
N ARG A 63 25.84 -8.59 13.18
CA ARG A 63 25.33 -9.93 13.57
C ARG A 63 24.97 -10.05 15.06
N ARG A 64 24.53 -8.95 15.67
CA ARG A 64 24.06 -8.92 17.06
C ARG A 64 22.58 -9.24 17.22
N LEU A 65 21.85 -9.37 16.10
CA LEU A 65 20.42 -9.68 16.06
C LEU A 65 20.20 -11.05 15.41
N ASN A 66 19.34 -11.87 16.00
CA ASN A 66 19.06 -13.23 15.51
C ASN A 66 17.96 -13.22 14.43
N PRO A 67 18.25 -13.61 13.17
CA PRO A 67 17.24 -13.71 12.12
C PRO A 67 16.09 -14.68 12.45
N GLN A 68 16.34 -15.75 13.23
CA GLN A 68 15.30 -16.69 13.65
C GLN A 68 14.22 -16.05 14.55
N LYS A 69 14.52 -14.89 15.17
CA LYS A 69 13.56 -14.07 15.91
C LYS A 69 12.88 -13.01 15.03
N GLY A 70 12.94 -13.15 13.71
CA GLY A 70 12.33 -12.25 12.75
C GLY A 70 13.15 -10.99 12.43
N HIS A 71 14.37 -10.86 12.99
CA HIS A 71 15.23 -9.73 12.66
C HIS A 71 15.73 -9.82 11.23
N ARG A 72 15.67 -8.70 10.51
CA ARG A 72 16.13 -8.54 9.12
C ARG A 72 16.71 -7.16 8.92
N TYR A 73 17.47 -6.97 7.86
CA TYR A 73 17.86 -5.62 7.45
C TYR A 73 16.64 -4.81 7.06
N LEU A 74 16.53 -3.59 7.53
CA LEU A 74 15.41 -2.70 7.24
C LEU A 74 15.84 -1.65 6.20
N PRO A 75 15.43 -1.76 4.93
CA PRO A 75 15.69 -0.72 3.94
C PRO A 75 14.86 0.52 4.24
N TYR A 76 15.34 1.69 3.80
CA TYR A 76 14.52 2.90 3.80
C TYR A 76 13.38 2.76 2.78
N ILE A 77 12.21 3.24 3.16
CA ILE A 77 11.05 3.32 2.27
C ILE A 77 10.71 4.81 2.07
N VAL A 78 10.63 5.23 0.82
CA VAL A 78 10.20 6.59 0.46
C VAL A 78 8.83 6.49 -0.21
N VAL A 79 7.87 7.20 0.35
CA VAL A 79 6.49 7.28 -0.16
C VAL A 79 6.34 8.63 -0.83
N ILE A 80 6.00 8.63 -2.11
CA ILE A 80 5.82 9.86 -2.90
C ILE A 80 4.36 9.96 -3.33
N VAL A 81 3.73 11.09 -3.03
CA VAL A 81 2.37 11.43 -3.47
C VAL A 81 2.46 12.67 -4.33
N ASP A 82 2.14 12.55 -5.62
CA ASP A 82 2.26 13.63 -6.59
C ASP A 82 1.21 14.74 -6.39
N GLU A 83 -0.07 14.38 -6.25
CA GLU A 83 -1.15 15.35 -6.02
C GLU A 83 -2.04 14.92 -4.85
N PHE A 84 -1.70 15.41 -3.67
CA PHE A 84 -2.39 15.04 -2.44
C PHE A 84 -3.80 15.61 -2.34
N ALA A 85 -4.06 16.78 -2.95
CA ALA A 85 -5.39 17.37 -2.96
C ALA A 85 -6.39 16.48 -3.69
N ASP A 86 -6.03 15.96 -4.86
CA ASP A 86 -6.90 15.08 -5.62
C ASP A 86 -7.14 13.76 -4.89
N LEU A 87 -6.11 13.24 -4.22
CA LEU A 87 -6.22 12.01 -3.43
C LEU A 87 -7.16 12.17 -2.22
N ILE A 88 -7.04 13.26 -1.44
CA ILE A 88 -7.95 13.55 -0.31
C ILE A 88 -9.39 13.78 -0.79
N MET A 89 -9.58 14.50 -1.90
CA MET A 89 -10.90 14.80 -2.40
C MET A 89 -11.63 13.53 -2.87
N THR A 90 -10.89 12.57 -3.43
CA THR A 90 -11.46 11.31 -3.94
C THR A 90 -11.58 10.25 -2.85
N ALA A 91 -10.63 10.17 -1.93
CA ALA A 91 -10.56 9.17 -0.89
C ALA A 91 -10.11 9.78 0.44
N LYS A 92 -11.04 10.41 1.17
CA LYS A 92 -10.75 11.07 2.47
C LYS A 92 -10.09 10.15 3.51
N ALA A 93 -10.29 8.84 3.38
CA ALA A 93 -9.69 7.83 4.24
C ALA A 93 -8.15 7.80 4.22
N VAL A 94 -7.48 8.45 3.26
CA VAL A 94 -6.01 8.57 3.20
C VAL A 94 -5.44 9.48 4.28
N GLU A 95 -6.22 10.40 4.84
CA GLU A 95 -5.74 11.38 5.81
C GLU A 95 -5.18 10.71 7.08
N VAL A 96 -5.90 9.75 7.62
CA VAL A 96 -5.53 9.06 8.88
C VAL A 96 -4.20 8.28 8.75
N PRO A 97 -4.01 7.39 7.75
CA PRO A 97 -2.73 6.69 7.61
C PRO A 97 -1.56 7.63 7.30
N VAL A 98 -1.76 8.68 6.49
CA VAL A 98 -0.73 9.69 6.23
C VAL A 98 -0.30 10.39 7.51
N MET A 99 -1.25 10.81 8.34
CA MET A 99 -0.95 11.44 9.63
C MET A 99 -0.19 10.51 10.58
N ARG A 100 -0.58 9.23 10.65
CA ARG A 100 0.11 8.23 11.48
C ARG A 100 1.55 8.00 11.03
N LEU A 101 1.77 7.89 9.73
CA LEU A 101 3.10 7.75 9.15
C LEU A 101 3.95 9.00 9.41
N ALA A 102 3.42 10.20 9.15
CA ALA A 102 4.14 11.45 9.38
C ALA A 102 4.61 11.61 10.83
N GLN A 103 3.81 11.16 11.81
CA GLN A 103 4.13 11.26 13.23
C GLN A 103 5.25 10.32 13.70
N LYS A 104 5.32 9.09 13.18
CA LYS A 104 6.12 8.02 13.81
C LYS A 104 7.08 7.32 12.85
N ALA A 105 6.85 7.36 11.55
CA ALA A 105 7.53 6.50 10.60
C ALA A 105 9.00 6.89 10.35
N ARG A 106 9.39 8.15 10.59
CA ARG A 106 10.77 8.63 10.41
C ARG A 106 11.78 7.80 11.20
N ALA A 107 11.50 7.47 12.45
CA ALA A 107 12.42 6.72 13.29
C ALA A 107 12.72 5.31 12.74
N VAL A 108 11.77 4.72 12.01
CA VAL A 108 11.88 3.38 11.42
C VAL A 108 12.15 3.40 9.92
N GLY A 109 12.57 4.56 9.38
CA GLY A 109 13.07 4.70 8.01
C GLY A 109 11.99 4.71 6.94
N ILE A 110 10.77 5.15 7.26
CA ILE A 110 9.73 5.40 6.26
C ILE A 110 9.53 6.90 6.16
N HIS A 111 9.77 7.46 4.97
CA HIS A 111 9.73 8.88 4.69
C HIS A 111 8.63 9.21 3.69
N LEU A 112 7.95 10.34 3.92
CA LEU A 112 6.87 10.80 3.06
C LEU A 112 7.27 12.09 2.34
N ILE A 113 7.02 12.14 1.04
CA ILE A 113 7.07 13.33 0.20
C ILE A 113 5.67 13.54 -0.34
N ILE A 114 5.05 14.65 0.06
CA ILE A 114 3.68 14.97 -0.35
C ILE A 114 3.72 16.25 -1.16
N ALA A 115 3.27 16.19 -2.40
CA ALA A 115 3.15 17.32 -3.28
C ALA A 115 1.68 17.64 -3.56
N THR A 116 1.41 18.91 -3.89
CA THR A 116 0.12 19.36 -4.38
C THR A 116 0.25 20.63 -5.19
N GLN A 117 -0.52 20.74 -6.25
CA GLN A 117 -0.67 21.96 -7.06
C GLN A 117 -1.78 22.87 -6.51
N ARG A 118 -2.50 22.41 -5.47
CA ARG A 118 -3.62 23.14 -4.84
C ARG A 118 -3.34 23.38 -3.37
N PRO A 119 -2.66 24.48 -3.03
CA PRO A 119 -2.33 24.81 -1.64
C PRO A 119 -3.55 25.35 -0.86
N ASP A 120 -4.62 24.55 -0.76
CA ASP A 120 -5.82 24.88 -0.02
C ASP A 120 -5.64 24.53 1.48
N VAL A 121 -6.17 25.36 2.37
CA VAL A 121 -6.18 25.16 3.84
C VAL A 121 -6.88 23.86 4.22
N LYS A 122 -7.87 23.42 3.42
CA LYS A 122 -8.57 22.13 3.63
C LYS A 122 -7.68 20.92 3.30
N VAL A 123 -6.65 21.10 2.49
CA VAL A 123 -5.68 20.08 2.08
C VAL A 123 -4.46 20.15 2.99
N ILE A 124 -3.88 21.33 3.15
CA ILE A 124 -2.71 21.59 4.00
C ILE A 124 -3.18 22.07 5.38
N THR A 125 -3.76 21.15 6.13
CA THR A 125 -4.29 21.42 7.47
C THR A 125 -3.18 21.71 8.48
N GLY A 126 -3.55 22.34 9.62
CA GLY A 126 -2.61 22.56 10.72
C GLY A 126 -1.98 21.25 11.23
N GLY A 127 -2.75 20.15 11.22
CA GLY A 127 -2.24 18.81 11.58
C GLY A 127 -1.15 18.31 10.63
N ILE A 128 -1.34 18.48 9.33
CA ILE A 128 -0.33 18.15 8.32
C ILE A 128 0.91 19.01 8.53
N LYS A 129 0.77 20.33 8.64
CA LYS A 129 1.90 21.24 8.84
C LYS A 129 2.72 20.92 10.09
N ALA A 130 2.08 20.53 11.17
CA ALA A 130 2.76 20.16 12.43
C ALA A 130 3.64 18.91 12.29
N ASN A 131 3.33 18.01 11.35
CA ASN A 131 4.06 16.75 11.15
C ASN A 131 4.99 16.76 9.92
N PHE A 132 4.95 17.84 9.14
CA PHE A 132 5.86 18.08 8.01
C PHE A 132 6.68 19.35 8.27
N PRO A 133 7.79 19.23 9.04
CA PRO A 133 8.61 20.40 9.41
C PRO A 133 9.41 20.96 8.25
N ALA A 134 9.76 20.15 7.25
CA ALA A 134 10.42 20.59 6.04
C ALA A 134 9.37 20.82 4.94
N ARG A 135 9.32 22.04 4.41
CA ARG A 135 8.33 22.44 3.41
C ARG A 135 8.99 23.21 2.26
N ILE A 136 8.49 22.97 1.07
CA ILE A 136 8.98 23.61 -0.15
C ILE A 136 7.80 24.33 -0.80
N ALA A 137 7.99 25.58 -1.15
CA ALA A 137 7.06 26.34 -1.97
C ALA A 137 7.76 26.81 -3.25
N PHE A 138 7.29 26.33 -4.39
CA PHE A 138 7.58 26.93 -5.68
C PHE A 138 6.72 28.18 -5.88
N ARG A 139 6.88 28.86 -7.01
CA ARG A 139 6.10 30.05 -7.31
C ARG A 139 4.60 29.77 -7.24
N VAL A 140 3.89 30.57 -6.46
CA VAL A 140 2.43 30.61 -6.37
C VAL A 140 1.89 31.94 -6.85
N MET A 141 0.61 32.00 -7.20
CA MET A 141 0.01 33.23 -7.72
C MET A 141 -0.36 34.20 -6.59
N GLN A 142 -0.79 33.70 -5.45
CA GLN A 142 -1.32 34.51 -4.38
C GLN A 142 -0.45 34.40 -3.11
N MET A 143 -0.36 35.48 -2.35
CA MET A 143 0.34 35.52 -1.06
C MET A 143 -0.28 34.57 -0.05
N ILE A 144 -1.59 34.33 -0.12
CA ILE A 144 -2.30 33.42 0.78
C ILE A 144 -1.79 31.97 0.60
N ASP A 145 -1.49 31.57 -0.64
CA ASP A 145 -0.97 30.25 -0.95
C ASP A 145 0.42 30.06 -0.32
N SER A 146 1.28 31.09 -0.40
CA SER A 146 2.58 31.08 0.26
C SER A 146 2.44 30.86 1.76
N ARG A 147 1.54 31.61 2.42
CA ARG A 147 1.26 31.43 3.85
C ARG A 147 0.67 30.07 4.18
N THR A 148 -0.15 29.53 3.30
CA THR A 148 -0.71 28.18 3.50
C THR A 148 0.38 27.12 3.51
N ILE A 149 1.39 27.23 2.64
CA ILE A 149 2.47 26.22 2.52
C ILE A 149 3.53 26.43 3.61
N ILE A 150 4.13 27.64 3.67
CA ILE A 150 5.34 27.89 4.48
C ILE A 150 5.10 28.84 5.67
N ASP A 151 3.87 29.17 5.99
CA ASP A 151 3.44 30.08 7.06
C ASP A 151 3.96 31.54 6.89
N GLN A 152 4.62 31.86 5.80
CA GLN A 152 5.22 33.16 5.49
C GLN A 152 4.89 33.60 4.05
N PRO A 153 4.88 34.91 3.75
CA PRO A 153 4.82 35.40 2.38
C PRO A 153 6.14 35.17 1.67
N GLY A 154 6.17 35.30 0.33
CA GLY A 154 7.38 35.29 -0.46
C GLY A 154 7.33 34.36 -1.67
N ALA A 155 6.64 33.21 -1.61
CA ALA A 155 6.55 32.30 -2.75
C ALA A 155 5.81 32.92 -3.94
N ASN A 156 4.95 33.91 -3.73
CA ASN A 156 4.29 34.67 -4.79
C ASN A 156 5.23 35.67 -5.52
N GLN A 157 6.42 35.91 -4.96
CA GLN A 157 7.43 36.79 -5.54
C GLN A 157 8.55 36.02 -6.27
N LEU A 158 8.50 34.68 -6.27
CA LEU A 158 9.45 33.85 -6.98
C LEU A 158 9.34 34.02 -8.50
N ILE A 159 10.45 33.83 -9.18
CA ILE A 159 10.54 33.99 -10.63
C ILE A 159 9.84 32.82 -11.38
N GLY A 160 9.78 31.64 -10.74
CA GLY A 160 9.37 30.39 -11.38
C GLY A 160 10.57 29.62 -11.92
N ARG A 161 10.33 28.62 -12.76
CA ARG A 161 11.37 27.79 -13.38
C ARG A 161 12.33 27.12 -12.37
N GLY A 162 11.77 26.60 -11.27
CA GLY A 162 12.54 25.94 -10.23
C GLY A 162 13.06 26.86 -9.13
N ASP A 163 12.78 28.15 -9.16
CA ASP A 163 13.02 29.05 -8.03
C ASP A 163 12.04 28.71 -6.90
N MET A 164 12.55 28.39 -5.72
CA MET A 164 11.77 27.89 -4.59
C MET A 164 12.18 28.49 -3.26
N LEU A 165 11.27 28.45 -2.30
CA LEU A 165 11.54 28.68 -0.88
C LEU A 165 11.52 27.35 -0.14
N PHE A 166 12.59 27.04 0.57
CA PHE A 166 12.67 25.91 1.48
C PHE A 166 12.57 26.40 2.91
N SER A 167 11.56 25.91 3.63
CA SER A 167 11.34 26.22 5.05
C SER A 167 11.62 24.97 5.88
N LYS A 168 12.49 25.11 6.88
CA LYS A 168 12.77 24.06 7.87
C LYS A 168 13.03 24.70 9.22
N ASP A 169 12.34 24.20 10.25
CA ASP A 169 12.51 24.64 11.64
C ASP A 169 12.39 26.17 11.84
N GLY A 170 11.57 26.83 10.99
CA GLY A 170 11.36 28.29 11.00
C GLY A 170 12.36 29.09 10.16
N GLU A 171 13.42 28.46 9.67
CA GLU A 171 14.38 29.08 8.75
C GLU A 171 13.87 28.99 7.31
N LEU A 172 14.06 30.07 6.55
CA LEU A 172 13.64 30.15 5.16
C LEU A 172 14.87 30.38 4.26
N THR A 173 15.07 29.44 3.35
CA THR A 173 16.18 29.53 2.36
C THR A 173 15.60 29.56 0.96
N ARG A 174 16.05 30.53 0.13
CA ARG A 174 15.72 30.56 -1.30
C ARG A 174 16.72 29.72 -2.08
N ILE A 175 16.24 28.82 -2.91
CA ILE A 175 17.07 27.89 -3.67
C ILE A 175 16.60 27.90 -5.13
N GLN A 176 17.55 27.90 -6.06
CA GLN A 176 17.28 27.66 -7.48
C GLN A 176 17.52 26.17 -7.77
N CYS A 177 16.45 25.46 -8.13
CA CYS A 177 16.57 24.07 -8.57
C CYS A 177 17.18 23.99 -9.97
N ALA A 178 17.91 22.91 -10.22
CA ALA A 178 18.29 22.52 -11.57
C ALA A 178 17.07 22.14 -12.39
N LEU A 179 17.13 22.41 -13.69
CA LEU A 179 16.12 21.91 -14.63
C LEU A 179 16.36 20.40 -14.83
N VAL A 180 15.27 19.62 -14.71
CA VAL A 180 15.27 18.21 -15.06
C VAL A 180 14.20 18.00 -16.13
N GLU A 181 14.62 17.58 -17.31
CA GLU A 181 13.72 17.32 -18.43
C GLU A 181 13.24 15.85 -18.44
N THR A 182 12.07 15.60 -19.03
CA THR A 182 11.49 14.25 -19.15
C THR A 182 12.47 13.26 -19.81
N ARG A 183 13.20 13.71 -20.84
CA ARG A 183 14.22 12.88 -21.52
C ARG A 183 15.38 12.48 -20.60
N GLU A 184 15.70 13.29 -19.59
CA GLU A 184 16.75 12.95 -18.60
C GLU A 184 16.22 11.92 -17.63
N VAL A 185 14.95 12.05 -17.20
CA VAL A 185 14.27 11.06 -16.38
C VAL A 185 14.22 9.70 -17.09
N GLU A 186 13.77 9.67 -18.34
CA GLU A 186 13.74 8.46 -19.16
C GLU A 186 15.11 7.78 -19.26
N ARG A 187 16.16 8.53 -19.58
CA ARG A 187 17.54 7.99 -19.63
C ARG A 187 18.02 7.44 -18.30
N LEU A 188 17.69 8.13 -17.19
CA LEU A 188 18.05 7.69 -15.85
C LEU A 188 17.30 6.42 -15.46
N VAL A 189 16.00 6.35 -15.74
CA VAL A 189 15.16 5.17 -15.51
C VAL A 189 15.67 3.98 -16.30
N ASP A 190 15.96 4.16 -17.60
CA ASP A 190 16.53 3.11 -18.45
C ASP A 190 17.88 2.62 -17.94
N PHE A 191 18.72 3.52 -17.44
CA PHE A 191 20.01 3.15 -16.86
C PHE A 191 19.84 2.33 -15.58
N ILE A 192 18.92 2.74 -14.69
CA ILE A 192 18.66 2.05 -13.43
C ILE A 192 18.00 0.68 -13.70
N ALA A 193 17.02 0.62 -14.63
CA ALA A 193 16.31 -0.61 -14.96
C ALA A 193 17.21 -1.73 -15.50
N LYS A 194 18.34 -1.38 -16.10
CA LYS A 194 19.36 -2.34 -16.60
C LYS A 194 20.30 -2.85 -15.52
N GLN A 195 20.27 -2.28 -14.32
CA GLN A 195 21.15 -2.70 -13.23
C GLN A 195 20.61 -3.98 -12.57
N PRO A 196 21.50 -4.83 -12.01
CA PRO A 196 21.08 -5.97 -11.22
C PRO A 196 20.24 -5.52 -10.02
N GLY A 197 19.08 -6.14 -9.85
CA GLY A 197 18.18 -5.89 -8.72
C GLY A 197 17.94 -7.15 -7.89
N TYR A 198 17.14 -7.04 -6.85
CA TYR A 198 16.65 -8.21 -6.13
C TYR A 198 15.67 -9.00 -7.00
N PRO A 199 15.60 -10.34 -6.86
CA PRO A 199 14.72 -11.18 -7.67
C PRO A 199 13.22 -10.90 -7.42
N SER A 200 12.89 -10.31 -6.27
CA SER A 200 11.51 -9.92 -5.93
C SER A 200 11.49 -8.59 -5.18
N ALA A 201 10.37 -7.88 -5.29
CA ALA A 201 10.14 -6.67 -4.51
C ALA A 201 10.01 -7.00 -3.01
N TYR A 202 10.28 -6.00 -2.17
CA TYR A 202 10.00 -6.09 -0.74
C TYR A 202 8.48 -6.16 -0.53
N LEU A 203 8.01 -7.24 0.10
CA LEU A 203 6.57 -7.44 0.31
C LEU A 203 6.07 -6.60 1.48
N LEU A 204 5.14 -5.70 1.19
CA LEU A 204 4.37 -5.01 2.21
C LEU A 204 3.29 -5.94 2.80
N PRO A 205 2.87 -5.71 4.06
CA PRO A 205 1.73 -6.41 4.62
C PRO A 205 0.46 -6.24 3.78
N ASP A 206 -0.31 -7.32 3.63
CA ASP A 206 -1.59 -7.25 2.95
C ASP A 206 -2.57 -6.38 3.72
N CYS A 207 -3.21 -5.46 3.03
CA CYS A 207 -4.17 -4.54 3.62
C CYS A 207 -5.62 -5.03 3.61
N GLY A 208 -5.86 -6.29 3.24
CA GLY A 208 -7.20 -6.90 3.27
C GLY A 208 -8.21 -6.33 2.27
N MET A 209 -7.75 -5.64 1.23
CA MET A 209 -8.59 -5.29 0.09
C MET A 209 -8.54 -6.41 -0.96
N GLU A 210 -9.26 -7.49 -0.73
CA GLU A 210 -9.65 -8.39 -1.80
C GLU A 210 -10.88 -7.81 -2.51
N GLY A 211 -10.71 -7.30 -3.72
CA GLY A 211 -11.80 -6.84 -4.57
C GLY A 211 -11.31 -6.17 -5.84
N GLU A 212 -11.39 -6.91 -6.93
CA GLU A 212 -11.21 -6.50 -8.33
C GLU A 212 -9.76 -6.40 -8.84
N GLU A 213 -9.19 -7.55 -9.18
CA GLU A 213 -8.17 -7.65 -10.21
C GLU A 213 -8.82 -8.04 -11.55
N GLY A 214 -8.84 -7.06 -12.46
CA GLY A 214 -8.93 -7.34 -13.87
C GLY A 214 -7.61 -7.94 -14.36
N ALA A 215 -7.71 -9.09 -15.00
CA ALA A 215 -6.64 -9.88 -15.55
C ALA A 215 -5.68 -9.11 -16.44
N THR A 216 -4.37 -9.33 -16.27
CA THR A 216 -3.45 -9.71 -17.37
C THR A 216 -2.08 -10.10 -16.84
N GLY A 217 -1.57 -11.22 -17.31
CA GLY A 217 -0.14 -11.54 -17.33
C GLY A 217 0.26 -12.71 -16.43
N GLY A 218 0.30 -13.91 -17.00
CA GLY A 218 0.70 -15.14 -16.36
C GLY A 218 2.13 -15.14 -15.84
N SER A 219 2.29 -15.82 -14.73
CA SER A 219 3.49 -16.59 -14.42
C SER A 219 3.09 -17.72 -13.46
N THR A 220 3.18 -18.92 -13.98
CA THR A 220 3.13 -20.17 -13.23
C THR A 220 4.27 -20.20 -12.23
N GLY A 221 3.93 -20.26 -10.95
CA GLY A 221 4.85 -20.54 -9.87
C GLY A 221 4.04 -21.10 -8.71
N GLU A 222 3.95 -22.43 -8.64
CA GLU A 222 3.46 -23.17 -7.49
C GLU A 222 4.32 -22.79 -6.27
N SER A 223 3.74 -22.04 -5.32
CA SER A 223 4.28 -21.95 -3.97
C SER A 223 3.42 -22.81 -3.06
N ASP A 224 3.98 -23.93 -2.69
CA ASP A 224 3.47 -24.94 -1.74
C ASP A 224 3.49 -24.38 -0.31
N ALA A 225 2.58 -23.44 -0.03
CA ALA A 225 2.27 -23.01 1.33
C ALA A 225 0.85 -23.51 1.65
N PRO A 226 0.59 -24.17 2.78
CA PRO A 226 -0.72 -24.70 3.11
C PRO A 226 -1.76 -23.57 3.14
N VAL A 227 -2.73 -23.64 2.25
CA VAL A 227 -3.86 -22.70 2.17
C VAL A 227 -4.65 -22.82 3.47
N LYS A 228 -4.68 -21.78 4.28
CA LYS A 228 -5.45 -21.75 5.51
C LYS A 228 -6.92 -21.47 5.21
N TYR A 229 -7.74 -22.50 5.20
CA TYR A 229 -9.18 -22.38 5.00
C TYR A 229 -9.88 -21.77 6.24
N ASP A 230 -11.02 -21.10 6.02
CA ASP A 230 -11.87 -20.61 7.11
C ASP A 230 -12.40 -21.81 7.93
N VAL A 231 -12.58 -21.61 9.25
CA VAL A 231 -13.08 -22.66 10.16
C VAL A 231 -14.43 -23.22 9.71
N LEU A 232 -15.26 -22.40 9.08
CA LEU A 232 -16.58 -22.78 8.55
C LEU A 232 -16.54 -23.37 7.14
N PHE A 233 -15.36 -23.42 6.50
CA PHE A 233 -15.22 -23.84 5.10
C PHE A 233 -15.78 -25.24 4.85
N GLY A 234 -15.39 -26.23 5.65
CA GLY A 234 -15.82 -27.62 5.51
C GLY A 234 -17.33 -27.78 5.73
N GLU A 235 -17.88 -27.09 6.74
CA GLU A 235 -19.30 -27.15 7.05
C GLU A 235 -20.15 -26.51 5.94
N ILE A 236 -19.72 -25.36 5.43
CA ILE A 236 -20.39 -24.67 4.34
C ILE A 236 -20.31 -25.48 3.02
N ALA A 237 -19.18 -26.15 2.77
CA ALA A 237 -19.02 -27.03 1.62
C ALA A 237 -20.02 -28.21 1.66
N ARG A 238 -20.18 -28.85 2.80
CA ARG A 238 -21.16 -29.94 3.01
C ARG A 238 -22.59 -29.45 2.83
N ALA A 239 -22.91 -28.31 3.43
CA ALA A 239 -24.24 -27.70 3.26
C ALA A 239 -24.53 -27.30 1.80
N ALA A 240 -23.54 -26.83 1.06
CA ALA A 240 -23.67 -26.49 -0.34
C ALA A 240 -24.06 -27.72 -1.18
N VAL A 241 -23.34 -28.83 -1.01
CA VAL A 241 -23.62 -30.08 -1.74
C VAL A 241 -24.99 -30.66 -1.34
N THR A 242 -25.34 -30.61 -0.06
CA THR A 242 -26.67 -31.12 0.42
C THR A 242 -27.84 -30.29 -0.13
N ASN A 243 -27.68 -28.97 -0.22
CA ASN A 243 -28.75 -28.06 -0.67
C ASN A 243 -28.77 -27.87 -2.21
N GLY A 244 -27.75 -28.34 -2.92
CA GLY A 244 -27.63 -28.20 -4.39
C GLY A 244 -27.40 -26.78 -4.88
N THR A 245 -27.38 -25.77 -4.00
CA THR A 245 -27.17 -24.37 -4.35
C THR A 245 -26.49 -23.61 -3.22
N ILE A 246 -25.66 -22.63 -3.56
CA ILE A 246 -25.02 -21.76 -2.59
C ILE A 246 -24.90 -20.32 -3.11
N SER A 247 -25.09 -19.35 -2.23
CA SER A 247 -24.90 -17.93 -2.51
C SER A 247 -24.25 -17.24 -1.30
N THR A 248 -23.60 -16.11 -1.53
CA THR A 248 -23.01 -15.29 -0.45
C THR A 248 -24.06 -14.89 0.58
N SER A 249 -25.29 -14.56 0.13
CA SER A 249 -26.41 -14.20 1.01
C SER A 249 -26.93 -15.38 1.83
N SER A 250 -26.89 -16.61 1.30
CA SER A 250 -27.28 -17.80 2.07
C SER A 250 -26.24 -18.12 3.16
N ILE A 251 -24.94 -17.95 2.87
CA ILE A 251 -23.88 -18.12 3.88
C ILE A 251 -24.04 -17.09 5.00
N GLN A 252 -24.27 -15.82 4.68
CA GLN A 252 -24.48 -14.77 5.68
C GLN A 252 -25.63 -15.12 6.65
N ARG A 253 -26.75 -15.53 6.09
CA ARG A 253 -27.98 -15.80 6.85
C ARG A 253 -27.88 -17.06 7.70
N ASN A 254 -27.31 -18.13 7.14
CA ASN A 254 -27.31 -19.43 7.80
C ASN A 254 -26.19 -19.60 8.82
N TYR A 255 -25.09 -18.85 8.67
CA TYR A 255 -23.91 -18.93 9.53
C TYR A 255 -23.63 -17.65 10.31
N GLU A 256 -24.53 -16.66 10.25
CA GLU A 256 -24.42 -15.37 10.94
C GLU A 256 -23.07 -14.66 10.74
N VAL A 257 -22.50 -14.79 9.55
CA VAL A 257 -21.21 -14.17 9.19
C VAL A 257 -21.39 -12.87 8.41
N GLY A 258 -20.49 -11.94 8.58
CA GLY A 258 -20.50 -10.69 7.81
C GLY A 258 -20.25 -10.91 6.31
N PHE A 259 -20.71 -9.96 5.47
CA PHE A 259 -20.63 -10.02 4.00
C PHE A 259 -19.22 -10.38 3.50
N ASN A 260 -18.20 -9.73 4.02
CA ASN A 260 -16.81 -9.95 3.62
C ASN A 260 -16.29 -11.35 3.94
N ARG A 261 -16.69 -11.92 5.09
CA ARG A 261 -16.33 -13.29 5.47
C ARG A 261 -17.04 -14.31 4.61
N ALA A 262 -18.34 -14.11 4.35
CA ALA A 262 -19.14 -14.97 3.47
C ALA A 262 -18.57 -14.98 2.03
N GLY A 263 -18.18 -13.80 1.51
CA GLY A 263 -17.52 -13.67 0.20
C GLY A 263 -16.20 -14.40 0.11
N ARG A 264 -15.36 -14.31 1.17
CA ARG A 264 -14.08 -15.01 1.27
C ARG A 264 -14.24 -16.52 1.26
N ILE A 265 -15.18 -17.05 2.03
CA ILE A 265 -15.48 -18.48 2.06
C ILE A 265 -15.98 -18.95 0.68
N MET A 266 -16.82 -18.17 0.02
CA MET A 266 -17.30 -18.47 -1.34
C MET A 266 -16.13 -18.55 -2.35
N LEU A 267 -15.16 -17.63 -2.25
CA LEU A 267 -13.97 -17.65 -3.10
C LEU A 267 -13.06 -18.85 -2.80
N GLN A 268 -12.93 -19.23 -1.52
CA GLN A 268 -12.20 -20.44 -1.14
C GLN A 268 -12.83 -21.70 -1.71
N LEU A 269 -14.18 -21.79 -1.71
CA LEU A 269 -14.94 -22.90 -2.31
C LEU A 269 -14.74 -22.97 -3.83
N GLU A 270 -14.66 -21.82 -4.50
CA GLU A 270 -14.37 -21.73 -5.94
C GLU A 270 -12.95 -22.18 -6.26
N ARG A 271 -11.94 -21.68 -5.53
CA ARG A 271 -10.54 -22.07 -5.70
C ARG A 271 -10.29 -23.55 -5.41
N ALA A 272 -11.01 -24.10 -4.44
CA ALA A 272 -10.99 -25.54 -4.13
C ALA A 272 -11.72 -26.38 -5.19
N GLY A 273 -12.37 -25.75 -6.16
CA GLY A 273 -13.12 -26.42 -7.21
C GLY A 273 -14.45 -27.05 -6.78
N ILE A 274 -14.96 -26.65 -5.61
CA ILE A 274 -16.23 -27.16 -5.05
C ILE A 274 -17.43 -26.47 -5.70
N VAL A 275 -17.28 -25.18 -6.02
CA VAL A 275 -18.31 -24.39 -6.72
C VAL A 275 -17.76 -23.81 -8.02
N GLY A 276 -18.65 -23.54 -8.96
CA GLY A 276 -18.32 -22.88 -10.23
C GLY A 276 -18.13 -21.36 -10.09
N PRO A 277 -17.64 -20.70 -11.17
CA PRO A 277 -17.46 -19.26 -11.21
C PRO A 277 -18.81 -18.53 -11.13
N GLN A 278 -18.75 -17.27 -10.71
CA GLN A 278 -19.96 -16.44 -10.64
C GLN A 278 -20.45 -16.04 -12.04
N ILE A 279 -21.69 -16.34 -12.33
CA ILE A 279 -22.35 -15.97 -13.59
C ILE A 279 -23.55 -15.04 -13.26
N GLY A 280 -23.28 -13.74 -13.25
CA GLY A 280 -24.28 -12.72 -12.91
C GLY A 280 -24.78 -12.82 -11.46
N ALA A 281 -26.08 -12.60 -11.25
CA ALA A 281 -26.73 -12.64 -9.93
C ALA A 281 -27.28 -14.02 -9.53
N LYS A 282 -27.02 -15.05 -10.31
CA LYS A 282 -27.52 -16.42 -10.03
C LYS A 282 -26.69 -17.11 -8.94
N PRO A 283 -27.30 -18.03 -8.16
CA PRO A 283 -26.55 -18.93 -7.27
C PRO A 283 -25.48 -19.69 -8.05
N ARG A 284 -24.35 -19.97 -7.39
CA ARG A 284 -23.24 -20.68 -8.03
C ARG A 284 -23.57 -22.15 -8.22
N GLU A 285 -23.12 -22.71 -9.32
CA GLU A 285 -23.22 -24.12 -9.62
C GLU A 285 -22.29 -24.94 -8.73
N ILE A 286 -22.75 -26.08 -8.22
CA ILE A 286 -21.98 -26.99 -7.40
C ILE A 286 -21.39 -28.08 -8.27
N LYS A 287 -20.10 -28.35 -8.15
CA LYS A 287 -19.38 -29.32 -8.96
C LYS A 287 -19.35 -30.73 -8.37
N PHE A 288 -19.78 -30.89 -7.12
CA PHE A 288 -19.88 -32.17 -6.42
C PHE A 288 -21.34 -32.53 -6.23
N TYR A 289 -21.71 -33.76 -6.61
CA TYR A 289 -23.09 -34.24 -6.57
C TYR A 289 -23.37 -35.20 -5.39
N ASP A 290 -22.32 -35.61 -4.67
CA ASP A 290 -22.40 -36.52 -3.52
C ASP A 290 -21.42 -36.12 -2.41
N LEU A 291 -21.78 -36.43 -1.16
CA LEU A 291 -20.98 -36.15 0.02
C LEU A 291 -19.67 -36.95 0.08
N PRO A 292 -19.62 -38.24 -0.28
CA PRO A 292 -18.37 -39.00 -0.24
C PRO A 292 -17.25 -38.41 -1.13
N SER A 293 -17.60 -37.96 -2.34
CA SER A 293 -16.63 -37.29 -3.24
C SER A 293 -16.17 -35.95 -2.70
N LEU A 294 -17.05 -35.20 -2.04
CA LEU A 294 -16.69 -33.97 -1.36
C LEU A 294 -15.75 -34.23 -0.16
N GLU A 295 -16.04 -35.24 0.67
CA GLU A 295 -15.20 -35.59 1.82
C GLU A 295 -13.78 -36.01 1.40
N ALA A 296 -13.66 -36.78 0.34
CA ALA A 296 -12.35 -37.12 -0.24
C ALA A 296 -11.57 -35.85 -0.62
N LYS A 297 -12.25 -34.86 -1.23
CA LYS A 297 -11.63 -33.57 -1.58
C LYS A 297 -11.26 -32.73 -0.37
N LEU A 298 -12.08 -32.68 0.68
CA LEU A 298 -11.80 -31.97 1.92
C LEU A 298 -10.60 -32.59 2.67
N GLN A 299 -10.45 -33.91 2.64
CA GLN A 299 -9.28 -34.61 3.19
C GLN A 299 -8.01 -34.28 2.41
N GLU A 300 -8.08 -34.24 1.07
CA GLU A 300 -6.95 -33.79 0.22
C GLU A 300 -6.50 -32.36 0.57
N LEU A 301 -7.45 -31.49 0.88
CA LEU A 301 -7.20 -30.09 1.25
C LEU A 301 -6.78 -29.90 2.73
N GLY A 302 -6.74 -30.97 3.52
CA GLY A 302 -6.38 -30.92 4.94
C GLY A 302 -7.44 -30.25 5.83
N VAL A 303 -8.70 -30.26 5.40
CA VAL A 303 -9.85 -29.71 6.15
C VAL A 303 -10.61 -30.85 6.80
N PHE A 304 -10.61 -30.92 8.14
CA PHE A 304 -11.26 -31.94 8.95
C PHE A 304 -12.54 -31.43 9.61
#